data_30bd4492864fde777fd3a306eb87239f
#
_entry.id   30bd4492864fde777fd3a306eb87239f
#
_cell.length_a   1.000
_cell.length_b   1.000
_cell.length_c   1.000
_cell.angle_alpha   90.00
_cell.angle_beta   90.00
_cell.angle_gamma   90.00
#
_symmetry.space_group_name_H-M   'P 1'
#
loop_
_entity.id
_entity.type
_entity.pdbx_description
1 polymer ?
#
loop_
_entity_poly.entity_id
_entity_poly.type
_entity_poly.pdbx_seq_one_letter_code
_entity_poly.pdbx_strand_id
1 'polypeptide(L)'
;MEPVFEGADISWEIRDDTLYLRGKGDMTFLRDEEKDRLDIPWYYEDFTRVSFEGNITSIGPEAFHTSDLVEIDIPDSVEHIDALAFCSCRSLEKVRFGRHLRSIGGYAFEDCVKLRRVVLGGCVEVVDYSCFEGCSSLISFETSPVLRSVGERAFFGCSSLVRISLTEKVLRVAGNPFAGCSSMKEIEVSPFSSVYSSADGVLYNRPRSVLISVPGGTEGAFTVPDSVVEIGRDAFHGSRVASVVIPATVRSIDVAAFKDCRELRSVTIAHEEARHGVRFRDRILKGEMFCGCSSLEEVVLPEDLETVEFGAFEGCSSLRTVRIPASVERINERAFKGSGIKEIELPENLEYLGPMAFESCASLESVKLNEGLVTIDSAAFRGCSSLGEIDIPESVVEIEADAFEGCTGLRKAILRSSAIDPGDIFPEGVETIVPDSE
;
A
#
# COMPACT_ATOMS: atom_id res chain seq x y z
N MET A 1 -34.50 27.50 15.93
CA MET A 1 -33.51 26.73 15.20
C MET A 1 -34.16 25.40 14.86
N GLU A 2 -34.24 25.06 13.60
CA GLU A 2 -34.73 23.76 13.18
C GLU A 2 -33.77 22.67 13.68
N PRO A 3 -34.26 21.47 14.05
CA PRO A 3 -33.41 20.42 14.52
C PRO A 3 -32.48 19.98 13.38
N VAL A 4 -31.18 20.13 13.57
CA VAL A 4 -30.12 19.74 12.59
C VAL A 4 -29.90 18.23 12.61
N PHE A 5 -30.50 17.55 13.59
CA PHE A 5 -30.33 16.11 13.77
C PHE A 5 -31.63 15.37 13.43
N GLU A 6 -31.57 14.37 12.60
CA GLU A 6 -32.71 13.54 12.26
C GLU A 6 -33.04 12.60 13.42
N GLY A 7 -34.18 12.86 14.09
CA GLY A 7 -34.70 11.99 15.16
C GLY A 7 -34.01 12.05 16.52
N ALA A 8 -33.01 12.89 16.71
CA ALA A 8 -32.30 13.06 17.97
C ALA A 8 -32.61 14.44 18.59
N ASP A 9 -32.70 14.47 19.94
CA ASP A 9 -32.91 15.70 20.72
C ASP A 9 -31.53 16.18 21.23
N ILE A 10 -30.70 16.70 20.29
CA ILE A 10 -29.34 17.19 20.56
C ILE A 10 -29.28 18.68 20.23
N SER A 11 -28.80 19.48 21.16
CA SER A 11 -28.47 20.90 21.01
C SER A 11 -26.98 21.12 21.21
N TRP A 12 -26.45 22.21 20.62
CA TRP A 12 -25.05 22.55 20.73
C TRP A 12 -24.83 24.04 20.97
N GLU A 13 -23.69 24.36 21.59
CA GLU A 13 -23.20 25.73 21.75
C GLU A 13 -21.67 25.70 21.92
N ILE A 14 -21.00 26.76 21.52
CA ILE A 14 -19.56 26.92 21.77
C ILE A 14 -19.37 28.03 22.79
N ARG A 15 -18.59 27.74 23.82
CA ARG A 15 -18.15 28.68 24.87
C ARG A 15 -16.71 28.39 25.26
N ASP A 16 -15.90 29.43 25.43
CA ASP A 16 -14.53 29.29 25.93
C ASP A 16 -13.72 28.14 25.26
N ASP A 17 -13.77 28.10 23.91
CA ASP A 17 -13.07 27.11 23.10
C ASP A 17 -13.54 25.65 23.29
N THR A 18 -14.76 25.49 23.84
CA THR A 18 -15.37 24.19 24.10
C THR A 18 -16.73 24.09 23.41
N LEU A 19 -16.92 23.06 22.60
CA LEU A 19 -18.19 22.64 22.01
C LEU A 19 -18.98 21.83 23.06
N TYR A 20 -20.12 22.33 23.48
CA TYR A 20 -21.06 21.65 24.39
C TYR A 20 -22.15 20.98 23.56
N LEU A 21 -22.26 19.67 23.69
CA LEU A 21 -23.31 18.85 23.06
C LEU A 21 -24.24 18.32 24.14
N ARG A 22 -25.52 18.71 24.08
CA ARG A 22 -26.52 18.37 25.10
C ARG A 22 -27.68 17.63 24.47
N GLY A 23 -28.07 16.52 25.06
CA GLY A 23 -29.24 15.80 24.58
C GLY A 23 -29.15 14.29 24.73
N LYS A 24 -29.86 13.58 23.86
CA LYS A 24 -29.94 12.12 23.87
C LYS A 24 -30.14 11.55 22.46
N GLY A 25 -29.75 10.27 22.30
CA GLY A 25 -29.91 9.53 21.05
C GLY A 25 -28.67 9.59 20.17
N ASP A 26 -28.81 9.13 18.94
CA ASP A 26 -27.73 9.04 17.98
C ASP A 26 -27.45 10.39 17.33
N MET A 27 -26.15 10.68 17.14
CA MET A 27 -25.73 11.87 16.42
C MET A 27 -25.80 11.59 14.91
N THR A 28 -26.96 11.86 14.32
CA THR A 28 -27.22 11.66 12.89
C THR A 28 -27.35 13.00 12.19
N PHE A 29 -26.61 13.22 11.12
CA PHE A 29 -26.64 14.48 10.37
C PHE A 29 -27.46 14.33 9.08
N LEU A 30 -28.20 15.36 8.73
CA LEU A 30 -28.85 15.47 7.43
C LEU A 30 -27.80 15.68 6.34
N ARG A 31 -28.06 15.17 5.14
CA ARG A 31 -27.22 15.44 3.98
C ARG A 31 -27.68 16.73 3.29
N ASP A 32 -26.78 17.65 3.12
CA ASP A 32 -26.97 18.82 2.28
C ASP A 32 -26.77 18.38 0.80
N GLU A 33 -27.88 18.16 0.09
CA GLU A 33 -27.87 17.68 -1.30
C GLU A 33 -27.25 18.71 -2.26
N GLU A 34 -27.31 20.00 -1.94
CA GLU A 34 -26.72 21.05 -2.79
C GLU A 34 -25.21 21.08 -2.69
N LYS A 35 -24.67 20.77 -1.51
CA LYS A 35 -23.21 20.78 -1.25
C LYS A 35 -22.57 19.39 -1.29
N ASP A 36 -23.39 18.34 -1.49
CA ASP A 36 -22.98 16.93 -1.47
C ASP A 36 -22.17 16.50 -0.22
N ARG A 37 -22.55 17.01 0.95
CA ARG A 37 -21.91 16.74 2.25
C ARG A 37 -22.93 16.66 3.39
N LEU A 38 -22.48 16.21 4.55
CA LEU A 38 -23.28 16.25 5.78
C LEU A 38 -23.39 17.68 6.30
N ASP A 39 -24.59 18.04 6.77
CA ASP A 39 -24.84 19.34 7.40
C ASP A 39 -24.46 19.29 8.88
N ILE A 40 -23.16 19.42 9.15
CA ILE A 40 -22.60 19.40 10.51
C ILE A 40 -22.60 20.84 11.03
N PRO A 41 -23.35 21.14 12.10
CA PRO A 41 -23.61 22.52 12.54
C PRO A 41 -22.37 23.31 12.95
N TRP A 42 -21.34 22.63 13.44
CA TRP A 42 -20.09 23.23 13.92
C TRP A 42 -18.91 23.04 12.97
N TYR A 43 -19.15 22.63 11.73
CA TYR A 43 -18.08 22.30 10.75
C TYR A 43 -17.09 23.44 10.49
N TYR A 44 -17.52 24.69 10.60
CA TYR A 44 -16.68 25.89 10.38
C TYR A 44 -16.33 26.63 11.66
N GLU A 45 -16.62 26.04 12.81
CA GLU A 45 -16.41 26.69 14.10
C GLU A 45 -15.09 26.23 14.73
N ASP A 46 -14.40 27.13 15.40
CA ASP A 46 -13.16 26.85 16.10
C ASP A 46 -13.44 26.37 17.52
N PHE A 47 -12.94 25.20 17.89
CA PHE A 47 -12.95 24.67 19.26
C PHE A 47 -11.85 23.61 19.40
N THR A 48 -11.31 23.46 20.61
CA THR A 48 -10.26 22.47 20.92
C THR A 48 -10.73 21.39 21.89
N ARG A 49 -11.95 21.52 22.43
CA ARG A 49 -12.55 20.61 23.40
C ARG A 49 -14.00 20.32 23.08
N VAL A 50 -14.46 19.16 23.52
CA VAL A 50 -15.88 18.78 23.45
C VAL A 50 -16.34 18.32 24.83
N SER A 51 -17.52 18.80 25.24
CA SER A 51 -18.22 18.36 26.44
C SER A 51 -19.56 17.73 26.07
N PHE A 52 -19.75 16.49 26.45
CA PHE A 52 -21.03 15.78 26.26
C PHE A 52 -21.88 15.82 27.51
N GLU A 53 -23.12 16.31 27.40
CA GLU A 53 -24.10 16.37 28.47
C GLU A 53 -25.37 15.60 28.08
N GLY A 54 -25.75 14.61 28.91
CA GLY A 54 -26.95 13.80 28.66
C GLY A 54 -26.63 12.37 28.24
N ASN A 55 -27.39 11.80 27.31
CA ASN A 55 -27.28 10.39 26.90
C ASN A 55 -27.17 10.27 25.38
N ILE A 56 -26.09 10.82 24.84
CA ILE A 56 -25.71 10.66 23.43
C ILE A 56 -25.19 9.24 23.23
N THR A 57 -25.73 8.50 22.24
CA THR A 57 -25.50 7.07 22.05
C THR A 57 -24.57 6.74 20.88
N SER A 58 -24.39 7.67 19.93
CA SER A 58 -23.38 7.56 18.90
C SER A 58 -22.64 8.88 18.63
N ILE A 59 -21.42 8.78 18.12
CA ILE A 59 -20.72 9.88 17.46
C ILE A 59 -20.92 9.69 15.96
N GLY A 60 -21.65 10.63 15.34
CA GLY A 60 -22.04 10.51 13.93
C GLY A 60 -20.87 10.60 12.94
N PRO A 61 -21.14 10.25 11.67
CA PRO A 61 -20.12 10.29 10.63
C PRO A 61 -19.59 11.71 10.44
N GLU A 62 -18.28 11.85 10.26
CA GLU A 62 -17.59 13.13 10.05
C GLU A 62 -17.77 14.17 11.18
N ALA A 63 -18.37 13.81 12.32
CA ALA A 63 -18.80 14.75 13.39
C ALA A 63 -17.73 15.76 13.80
N PHE A 64 -16.46 15.37 13.82
CA PHE A 64 -15.31 16.20 14.20
C PHE A 64 -14.22 16.17 13.14
N HIS A 65 -14.53 15.81 11.89
CA HIS A 65 -13.57 15.75 10.81
C HIS A 65 -12.78 17.06 10.68
N THR A 66 -11.44 16.98 10.62
CA THR A 66 -10.52 18.12 10.52
C THR A 66 -10.56 19.13 11.67
N SER A 67 -11.25 18.84 12.78
CA SER A 67 -11.29 19.76 13.93
C SER A 67 -9.94 19.86 14.64
N ASP A 68 -9.73 21.01 15.32
CA ASP A 68 -8.51 21.29 16.12
C ASP A 68 -8.53 20.69 17.52
N LEU A 69 -9.34 19.64 17.73
CA LEU A 69 -9.43 18.93 19.01
C LEU A 69 -8.06 18.45 19.48
N VAL A 70 -7.75 18.75 20.76
CA VAL A 70 -6.53 18.29 21.43
C VAL A 70 -6.80 17.04 22.26
N GLU A 71 -7.93 17.01 22.96
CA GLU A 71 -8.36 15.85 23.75
C GLU A 71 -9.87 15.68 23.68
N ILE A 72 -10.33 14.43 23.85
CA ILE A 72 -11.73 14.12 23.93
C ILE A 72 -11.99 12.96 24.89
N ASP A 73 -13.00 13.11 25.74
CA ASP A 73 -13.55 12.08 26.59
C ASP A 73 -14.90 11.61 26.01
N ILE A 74 -14.94 10.42 25.40
CA ILE A 74 -16.14 9.80 24.86
C ILE A 74 -16.93 9.23 26.05
N PRO A 75 -18.20 9.64 26.27
CA PRO A 75 -18.97 9.22 27.44
C PRO A 75 -19.35 7.74 27.38
N ASP A 76 -19.67 7.19 28.55
CA ASP A 76 -20.10 5.78 28.69
C ASP A 76 -21.40 5.45 27.95
N SER A 77 -22.21 6.46 27.61
CA SER A 77 -23.45 6.29 26.85
C SER A 77 -23.22 5.99 25.36
N VAL A 78 -22.04 6.31 24.82
CA VAL A 78 -21.72 6.11 23.40
C VAL A 78 -21.39 4.64 23.15
N GLU A 79 -22.14 4.02 22.25
CA GLU A 79 -21.95 2.64 21.80
C GLU A 79 -21.22 2.54 20.46
N HIS A 80 -21.32 3.59 19.60
CA HIS A 80 -20.75 3.59 18.26
C HIS A 80 -20.05 4.90 17.95
N ILE A 81 -18.91 4.82 17.29
CA ILE A 81 -18.23 5.92 16.60
C ILE A 81 -18.30 5.59 15.13
N ASP A 82 -18.92 6.46 14.33
CA ASP A 82 -19.16 6.22 12.93
C ASP A 82 -17.94 6.59 12.05
N ALA A 83 -18.07 6.33 10.75
CA ALA A 83 -16.99 6.53 9.81
C ALA A 83 -16.54 8.00 9.77
N LEU A 84 -15.20 8.22 9.64
CA LEU A 84 -14.58 9.55 9.51
C LEU A 84 -14.81 10.48 10.72
N ALA A 85 -15.38 10.02 11.82
CA ALA A 85 -15.83 10.87 12.93
C ALA A 85 -14.75 11.83 13.47
N PHE A 86 -13.50 11.43 13.51
CA PHE A 86 -12.34 12.23 13.93
C PHE A 86 -11.23 12.22 12.86
N CYS A 87 -11.56 11.91 11.61
CA CYS A 87 -10.57 11.87 10.53
C CYS A 87 -9.88 13.23 10.41
N SER A 88 -8.55 13.19 10.26
CA SER A 88 -7.67 14.36 10.15
C SER A 88 -7.75 15.35 11.34
N CYS A 89 -8.14 14.89 12.54
CA CYS A 89 -7.95 15.66 13.77
C CYS A 89 -6.45 15.68 14.14
N ARG A 90 -5.68 16.46 13.39
CA ARG A 90 -4.20 16.45 13.46
C ARG A 90 -3.63 16.97 14.78
N SER A 91 -4.45 17.64 15.58
CA SER A 91 -4.09 18.15 16.93
C SER A 91 -4.43 17.18 18.05
N LEU A 92 -5.18 16.10 17.77
CA LEU A 92 -5.70 15.16 18.77
C LEU A 92 -4.57 14.31 19.36
N GLU A 93 -4.27 14.54 20.64
CA GLU A 93 -3.22 13.86 21.39
C GLU A 93 -3.77 12.72 22.26
N LYS A 94 -5.03 12.85 22.71
CA LYS A 94 -5.60 11.94 23.69
C LYS A 94 -7.09 11.69 23.45
N VAL A 95 -7.45 10.42 23.45
CA VAL A 95 -8.84 9.95 23.42
C VAL A 95 -9.07 9.02 24.61
N ARG A 96 -10.13 9.23 25.36
CA ARG A 96 -10.65 8.29 26.35
C ARG A 96 -11.97 7.72 25.84
N PHE A 97 -12.06 6.42 25.74
CA PHE A 97 -13.27 5.72 25.30
C PHE A 97 -14.17 5.35 26.46
N GLY A 98 -15.49 5.53 26.27
CA GLY A 98 -16.52 5.07 27.19
C GLY A 98 -16.57 3.56 27.31
N ARG A 99 -17.09 3.06 28.43
CA ARG A 99 -17.07 1.63 28.77
C ARG A 99 -17.99 0.77 27.88
N HIS A 100 -19.01 1.38 27.25
CA HIS A 100 -19.98 0.64 26.44
C HIS A 100 -19.74 0.75 24.93
N LEU A 101 -18.64 1.40 24.51
CA LEU A 101 -18.28 1.49 23.10
C LEU A 101 -18.08 0.09 22.50
N ARG A 102 -18.79 -0.22 21.41
CA ARG A 102 -18.81 -1.51 20.71
C ARG A 102 -18.06 -1.51 19.39
N SER A 103 -18.13 -0.40 18.65
CA SER A 103 -17.49 -0.30 17.33
C SER A 103 -16.91 1.07 17.08
N ILE A 104 -15.83 1.05 16.28
CA ILE A 104 -15.18 2.24 15.74
C ILE A 104 -15.14 2.05 14.23
N GLY A 105 -15.80 2.95 13.52
CA GLY A 105 -16.03 2.90 12.08
C GLY A 105 -14.79 3.17 11.25
N GLY A 106 -14.91 2.94 9.94
CA GLY A 106 -13.81 3.14 9.00
C GLY A 106 -13.31 4.58 8.98
N TYR A 107 -11.99 4.77 8.90
CA TYR A 107 -11.31 6.08 8.90
C TYR A 107 -11.60 6.95 10.13
N ALA A 108 -12.19 6.42 11.20
CA ALA A 108 -12.69 7.23 12.33
C ALA A 108 -11.60 8.10 12.98
N PHE A 109 -10.36 7.64 13.03
CA PHE A 109 -9.19 8.36 13.55
C PHE A 109 -8.04 8.43 12.53
N GLU A 110 -8.36 8.33 11.23
CA GLU A 110 -7.36 8.48 10.17
C GLU A 110 -6.64 9.82 10.30
N ASP A 111 -5.32 9.83 10.09
CA ASP A 111 -4.46 11.02 10.16
C ASP A 111 -4.53 11.80 11.50
N CYS A 112 -4.91 11.17 12.60
CA CYS A 112 -4.71 11.73 13.94
C CYS A 112 -3.22 11.63 14.32
N VAL A 113 -2.39 12.40 13.61
CA VAL A 113 -0.91 12.26 13.64
C VAL A 113 -0.26 12.49 15.01
N LYS A 114 -0.93 13.17 15.94
CA LYS A 114 -0.43 13.41 17.31
C LYS A 114 -0.95 12.42 18.35
N LEU A 115 -1.88 11.54 17.98
CA LEU A 115 -2.46 10.55 18.90
C LEU A 115 -1.39 9.54 19.33
N ARG A 116 -1.11 9.45 20.64
CA ARG A 116 0.04 8.69 21.16
C ARG A 116 -0.33 7.36 21.79
N ARG A 117 -1.50 7.26 22.38
CA ARG A 117 -1.96 6.07 23.08
C ARG A 117 -3.45 5.89 22.90
N VAL A 118 -3.83 4.65 22.64
CA VAL A 118 -5.21 4.19 22.60
C VAL A 118 -5.38 3.02 23.55
N VAL A 119 -6.41 3.09 24.40
CA VAL A 119 -6.86 1.99 25.25
C VAL A 119 -8.32 1.77 24.95
N LEU A 120 -8.64 0.66 24.28
CA LEU A 120 -10.01 0.33 23.97
C LEU A 120 -10.75 -0.12 25.23
N GLY A 121 -12.02 0.31 25.36
CA GLY A 121 -12.92 -0.19 26.39
C GLY A 121 -13.20 -1.68 26.27
N GLY A 122 -13.72 -2.29 27.34
CA GLY A 122 -13.95 -3.74 27.41
C GLY A 122 -15.00 -4.31 26.45
N CYS A 123 -15.73 -3.46 25.70
CA CYS A 123 -16.85 -3.85 24.84
C CYS A 123 -16.57 -3.69 23.34
N VAL A 124 -15.44 -3.12 22.93
CA VAL A 124 -15.15 -2.89 21.50
C VAL A 124 -14.93 -4.24 20.81
N GLU A 125 -15.81 -4.57 19.88
CA GLU A 125 -15.77 -5.80 19.09
C GLU A 125 -15.13 -5.61 17.71
N VAL A 126 -15.18 -4.39 17.14
CA VAL A 126 -14.74 -4.08 15.80
C VAL A 126 -13.89 -2.82 15.79
N VAL A 127 -12.70 -2.92 15.19
CA VAL A 127 -11.90 -1.81 14.67
C VAL A 127 -11.95 -1.95 13.17
N ASP A 128 -12.61 -1.00 12.50
CA ASP A 128 -12.92 -1.11 11.08
C ASP A 128 -11.74 -0.69 10.18
N TYR A 129 -11.94 -0.73 8.85
CA TYR A 129 -10.88 -0.44 7.88
C TYR A 129 -10.32 0.98 8.05
N SER A 130 -9.02 1.13 7.85
CA SER A 130 -8.28 2.41 7.95
C SER A 130 -8.56 3.22 9.23
N CYS A 131 -9.07 2.60 10.29
CA CYS A 131 -9.59 3.29 11.47
C CYS A 131 -8.56 4.18 12.17
N PHE A 132 -7.29 3.77 12.24
CA PHE A 132 -6.16 4.53 12.79
C PHE A 132 -5.05 4.71 11.75
N GLU A 133 -5.38 4.66 10.46
CA GLU A 133 -4.42 4.89 9.39
C GLU A 133 -3.74 6.25 9.55
N GLY A 134 -2.41 6.32 9.37
CA GLY A 134 -1.66 7.57 9.47
C GLY A 134 -1.47 8.12 10.89
N CYS A 135 -1.92 7.41 11.94
CA CYS A 135 -1.62 7.82 13.33
C CYS A 135 -0.14 7.64 13.65
N SER A 136 0.71 8.46 13.04
CA SER A 136 2.17 8.28 13.03
C SER A 136 2.85 8.39 14.40
N SER A 137 2.23 9.08 15.36
CA SER A 137 2.73 9.16 16.75
C SER A 137 2.19 8.08 17.68
N LEU A 138 1.33 7.16 17.21
CA LEU A 138 0.72 6.12 18.04
C LEU A 138 1.77 5.10 18.49
N ILE A 139 2.14 5.14 19.78
CA ILE A 139 3.19 4.29 20.35
C ILE A 139 2.61 2.99 20.91
N SER A 140 1.41 3.05 21.50
CA SER A 140 0.77 1.91 22.15
C SER A 140 -0.73 1.84 21.87
N PHE A 141 -1.18 0.62 21.62
CA PHE A 141 -2.57 0.29 21.41
C PHE A 141 -2.95 -0.93 22.26
N GLU A 142 -3.88 -0.74 23.21
CA GLU A 142 -4.41 -1.80 24.03
C GLU A 142 -5.75 -2.27 23.48
N THR A 143 -5.78 -3.52 23.02
CA THR A 143 -6.97 -4.12 22.42
C THR A 143 -8.03 -4.46 23.46
N SER A 144 -9.31 -4.41 23.06
CA SER A 144 -10.42 -4.92 23.86
C SER A 144 -10.33 -6.45 24.00
N PRO A 145 -10.67 -7.01 25.19
CA PRO A 145 -10.69 -8.46 25.39
C PRO A 145 -11.75 -9.19 24.56
N VAL A 146 -12.71 -8.47 24.01
CA VAL A 146 -13.79 -9.01 23.15
C VAL A 146 -13.64 -8.66 21.68
N LEU A 147 -12.52 -8.05 21.30
CA LEU A 147 -12.24 -7.68 19.90
C LEU A 147 -12.31 -8.91 19.00
N ARG A 148 -13.13 -8.83 17.93
CA ARG A 148 -13.37 -9.90 16.95
C ARG A 148 -12.77 -9.63 15.59
N SER A 149 -12.71 -8.36 15.20
CA SER A 149 -12.29 -7.96 13.85
C SER A 149 -11.36 -6.75 13.85
N VAL A 150 -10.28 -6.87 13.07
CA VAL A 150 -9.38 -5.77 12.69
C VAL A 150 -9.48 -5.61 11.19
N GLY A 151 -9.89 -4.44 10.74
CA GLY A 151 -10.11 -4.09 9.34
C GLY A 151 -8.82 -3.95 8.54
N GLU A 152 -8.96 -3.98 7.22
CA GLU A 152 -7.85 -3.71 6.30
C GLU A 152 -7.27 -2.32 6.55
N ARG A 153 -5.93 -2.19 6.57
CA ARG A 153 -5.21 -0.93 6.81
C ARG A 153 -5.53 -0.25 8.16
N ALA A 154 -6.15 -0.93 9.11
CA ALA A 154 -6.62 -0.32 10.38
C ALA A 154 -5.53 0.46 11.14
N PHE A 155 -4.25 0.07 10.99
CA PHE A 155 -3.08 0.73 11.58
C PHE A 155 -2.02 1.09 10.53
N PHE A 156 -2.41 1.18 9.25
CA PHE A 156 -1.48 1.47 8.17
C PHE A 156 -0.70 2.76 8.46
N GLY A 157 0.63 2.72 8.36
CA GLY A 157 1.47 3.90 8.59
C GLY A 157 1.53 4.39 10.03
N CYS A 158 1.07 3.62 11.03
CA CYS A 158 1.32 3.90 12.46
C CYS A 158 2.81 3.69 12.77
N SER A 159 3.66 4.56 12.26
CA SER A 159 5.11 4.38 12.23
C SER A 159 5.78 4.29 13.59
N SER A 160 5.15 4.81 14.66
CA SER A 160 5.64 4.72 16.04
C SER A 160 5.11 3.53 16.83
N LEU A 161 4.16 2.74 16.28
CA LEU A 161 3.55 1.60 16.99
C LEU A 161 4.57 0.48 17.18
N VAL A 162 4.81 0.09 18.46
CA VAL A 162 5.88 -0.85 18.82
C VAL A 162 5.40 -2.29 18.86
N ARG A 163 4.19 -2.52 19.37
CA ARG A 163 3.59 -3.86 19.50
C ARG A 163 2.08 -3.80 19.49
N ILE A 164 1.47 -4.95 19.19
CA ILE A 164 0.04 -5.17 19.36
C ILE A 164 -0.19 -6.61 19.83
N SER A 165 -1.21 -6.81 20.69
CA SER A 165 -1.59 -8.15 21.18
C SER A 165 -3.00 -8.49 20.69
N LEU A 166 -3.14 -9.63 20.01
CA LEU A 166 -4.40 -10.16 19.50
C LEU A 166 -4.88 -11.29 20.43
N THR A 167 -6.06 -11.11 21.01
CA THR A 167 -6.68 -12.11 21.88
C THR A 167 -7.20 -13.31 21.09
N GLU A 168 -7.59 -14.39 21.77
CA GLU A 168 -8.23 -15.56 21.13
C GLU A 168 -9.60 -15.25 20.52
N LYS A 169 -10.18 -14.08 20.83
CA LYS A 169 -11.47 -13.65 20.28
C LYS A 169 -11.35 -13.04 18.89
N VAL A 170 -10.15 -12.65 18.47
CA VAL A 170 -9.93 -12.10 17.12
C VAL A 170 -10.07 -13.23 16.10
N LEU A 171 -11.14 -13.14 15.30
CA LEU A 171 -11.49 -14.11 14.26
C LEU A 171 -11.19 -13.59 12.85
N ARG A 172 -11.03 -12.27 12.68
CA ARG A 172 -10.74 -11.65 11.40
C ARG A 172 -9.66 -10.58 11.53
N VAL A 173 -8.61 -10.75 10.75
CA VAL A 173 -7.61 -9.73 10.43
C VAL A 173 -7.62 -9.59 8.92
N ALA A 174 -8.05 -8.44 8.39
CA ALA A 174 -8.21 -8.23 6.96
C ALA A 174 -6.92 -7.68 6.34
N GLY A 175 -6.39 -8.38 5.34
CA GLY A 175 -5.12 -8.01 4.69
C GLY A 175 -3.96 -7.97 5.69
N ASN A 176 -3.05 -7.02 5.51
CA ASN A 176 -2.07 -6.64 6.53
C ASN A 176 -2.46 -5.27 7.14
N PRO A 177 -3.15 -5.22 8.29
CA PRO A 177 -3.55 -3.96 8.89
C PRO A 177 -2.37 -3.16 9.47
N PHE A 178 -1.19 -3.76 9.60
CA PHE A 178 0.01 -3.19 10.21
C PHE A 178 1.07 -2.76 9.19
N ALA A 179 0.73 -2.75 7.90
CA ALA A 179 1.62 -2.31 6.85
C ALA A 179 2.15 -0.88 7.12
N GLY A 180 3.45 -0.65 6.96
CA GLY A 180 4.07 0.64 7.21
C GLY A 180 4.27 1.01 8.70
N CYS A 181 3.99 0.10 9.66
CA CYS A 181 4.33 0.28 11.08
C CYS A 181 5.83 0.06 11.31
N SER A 182 6.66 0.99 10.86
CA SER A 182 8.13 0.81 10.77
C SER A 182 8.86 0.64 12.11
N SER A 183 8.23 0.99 13.24
CA SER A 183 8.78 0.74 14.59
C SER A 183 8.26 -0.55 15.22
N MET A 184 7.34 -1.26 14.56
CA MET A 184 6.74 -2.47 15.14
C MET A 184 7.77 -3.59 15.25
N LYS A 185 7.89 -4.14 16.46
CA LYS A 185 8.81 -5.24 16.75
C LYS A 185 8.11 -6.57 16.90
N GLU A 186 6.82 -6.55 17.25
CA GLU A 186 6.13 -7.76 17.66
C GLU A 186 4.62 -7.65 17.49
N ILE A 187 4.04 -8.69 16.89
CA ILE A 187 2.61 -8.97 16.86
C ILE A 187 2.39 -10.23 17.70
N GLU A 188 1.85 -10.04 18.91
CA GLU A 188 1.54 -11.14 19.82
C GLU A 188 0.17 -11.72 19.51
N VAL A 189 0.05 -13.04 19.49
CA VAL A 189 -1.22 -13.74 19.34
C VAL A 189 -1.42 -14.69 20.52
N SER A 190 -2.61 -14.63 21.15
CA SER A 190 -2.97 -15.56 22.22
C SER A 190 -2.74 -17.02 21.78
N PRO A 191 -2.08 -17.86 22.61
CA PRO A 191 -1.86 -19.27 22.29
C PRO A 191 -3.16 -20.07 22.13
N PHE A 192 -4.26 -19.52 22.63
CA PHE A 192 -5.61 -20.10 22.54
C PHE A 192 -6.37 -19.67 21.28
N SER A 193 -5.80 -18.81 20.43
CA SER A 193 -6.42 -18.44 19.17
C SER A 193 -6.59 -19.66 18.27
N SER A 194 -7.78 -19.81 17.68
CA SER A 194 -8.08 -20.89 16.73
C SER A 194 -7.79 -20.50 15.27
N VAL A 195 -7.54 -19.20 14.99
CA VAL A 195 -7.42 -18.67 13.63
C VAL A 195 -6.00 -18.23 13.30
N TYR A 196 -5.31 -17.62 14.27
CA TYR A 196 -3.99 -17.01 14.07
C TYR A 196 -2.94 -17.59 15.00
N SER A 197 -1.69 -17.37 14.66
CA SER A 197 -0.53 -17.65 15.51
C SER A 197 0.57 -16.62 15.25
N SER A 198 1.45 -16.43 16.22
CA SER A 198 2.68 -15.67 16.03
C SER A 198 3.91 -16.52 16.32
N ALA A 199 5.00 -16.21 15.64
CA ALA A 199 6.33 -16.75 15.91
C ALA A 199 7.36 -15.65 15.60
N ASP A 200 8.26 -15.44 16.55
CA ASP A 200 9.29 -14.39 16.45
C ASP A 200 8.69 -13.00 16.10
N GLY A 201 7.49 -12.71 16.65
CA GLY A 201 6.75 -11.49 16.42
C GLY A 201 5.98 -11.40 15.09
N VAL A 202 6.15 -12.36 14.19
CA VAL A 202 5.51 -12.41 12.87
C VAL A 202 4.12 -13.03 12.97
N LEU A 203 3.14 -12.44 12.29
CA LEU A 203 1.76 -12.93 12.26
C LEU A 203 1.54 -13.92 11.12
N TYR A 204 0.96 -15.05 11.46
CA TYR A 204 0.55 -16.13 10.55
C TYR A 204 -0.90 -16.54 10.78
N ASN A 205 -1.49 -17.24 9.80
CA ASN A 205 -2.67 -18.06 10.07
C ASN A 205 -2.31 -19.20 11.05
N ARG A 206 -3.32 -19.87 11.65
CA ARG A 206 -3.09 -20.88 12.68
C ARG A 206 -2.17 -22.03 12.25
N PRO A 207 -2.30 -22.62 11.02
CA PRO A 207 -1.39 -23.68 10.56
C PRO A 207 -0.01 -23.16 10.12
N ARG A 208 0.25 -21.85 10.15
CA ARG A 208 1.46 -21.20 9.65
C ARG A 208 1.76 -21.45 8.18
N SER A 209 0.73 -21.67 7.40
CA SER A 209 0.83 -21.81 5.94
C SER A 209 0.72 -20.49 5.18
N VAL A 210 0.16 -19.45 5.83
CA VAL A 210 0.07 -18.07 5.28
C VAL A 210 0.83 -17.14 6.21
N LEU A 211 1.82 -16.41 5.66
CA LEU A 211 2.50 -15.32 6.32
C LEU A 211 1.69 -14.04 6.07
N ILE A 212 1.13 -13.45 7.13
CA ILE A 212 0.21 -12.33 7.04
C ILE A 212 0.93 -10.99 7.23
N SER A 213 1.80 -10.88 8.26
CA SER A 213 2.49 -9.63 8.54
C SER A 213 3.83 -9.86 9.23
N VAL A 214 4.89 -9.34 8.65
CA VAL A 214 6.20 -9.18 9.28
C VAL A 214 6.23 -7.80 9.94
N PRO A 215 6.59 -7.70 11.22
CA PRO A 215 6.71 -6.40 11.89
C PRO A 215 7.65 -5.46 11.13
N GLY A 216 7.22 -4.21 10.89
CA GLY A 216 7.97 -3.25 10.10
C GLY A 216 9.37 -2.92 10.65
N GLY A 217 9.59 -3.06 11.96
CA GLY A 217 10.90 -2.91 12.60
C GLY A 217 11.80 -4.14 12.58
N THR A 218 11.43 -5.20 11.82
CA THR A 218 12.31 -6.37 11.61
C THR A 218 13.49 -5.97 10.73
N GLU A 219 14.71 -6.22 11.21
CA GLU A 219 15.97 -5.82 10.58
C GLU A 219 16.79 -7.04 10.15
N GLY A 220 17.72 -6.84 9.20
CA GLY A 220 18.67 -7.86 8.78
C GLY A 220 18.10 -8.92 7.85
N ALA A 221 18.63 -10.13 7.92
CA ALA A 221 18.21 -11.24 7.06
C ALA A 221 16.96 -11.93 7.62
N PHE A 222 15.99 -12.17 6.76
CA PHE A 222 14.77 -12.91 7.09
C PHE A 222 14.65 -14.16 6.23
N THR A 223 14.40 -15.29 6.87
CA THR A 223 14.09 -16.55 6.16
C THR A 223 12.64 -16.90 6.39
N VAL A 224 11.88 -16.99 5.30
CA VAL A 224 10.48 -17.44 5.36
C VAL A 224 10.47 -18.92 5.77
N PRO A 225 9.69 -19.31 6.79
CA PRO A 225 9.65 -20.71 7.24
C PRO A 225 9.14 -21.67 6.15
N ASP A 226 9.64 -22.90 6.13
CA ASP A 226 9.23 -23.94 5.19
C ASP A 226 7.75 -24.37 5.31
N SER A 227 7.08 -24.03 6.41
CA SER A 227 5.63 -24.23 6.57
C SER A 227 4.78 -23.28 5.74
N VAL A 228 5.37 -22.16 5.27
CA VAL A 228 4.66 -21.12 4.52
C VAL A 228 4.48 -21.55 3.06
N VAL A 229 3.26 -21.44 2.59
CA VAL A 229 2.82 -21.73 1.22
C VAL A 229 2.42 -20.45 0.50
N GLU A 230 2.01 -19.43 1.28
CA GLU A 230 1.54 -18.16 0.76
C GLU A 230 2.11 -17.00 1.58
N ILE A 231 2.63 -15.96 0.88
CA ILE A 231 2.97 -14.67 1.45
C ILE A 231 1.83 -13.72 1.09
N GLY A 232 1.15 -13.18 2.09
CA GLY A 232 -0.05 -12.36 1.92
C GLY A 232 0.25 -10.96 1.38
N ARG A 233 -0.82 -10.26 0.99
CA ARG A 233 -0.77 -8.85 0.57
C ARG A 233 -0.08 -7.98 1.61
N ASP A 234 0.80 -7.07 1.17
CA ASP A 234 1.53 -6.13 2.03
C ASP A 234 2.33 -6.81 3.17
N ALA A 235 2.62 -8.11 3.11
CA ALA A 235 3.14 -8.87 4.25
C ALA A 235 4.44 -8.33 4.85
N PHE A 236 5.32 -7.76 4.05
CA PHE A 236 6.58 -7.09 4.47
C PHE A 236 6.53 -5.57 4.28
N HIS A 237 5.39 -4.99 3.86
CA HIS A 237 5.30 -3.59 3.47
C HIS A 237 5.94 -2.65 4.50
N GLY A 238 6.91 -1.86 4.06
CA GLY A 238 7.64 -0.90 4.90
C GLY A 238 8.54 -1.52 5.95
N SER A 239 8.82 -2.85 5.87
CA SER A 239 9.76 -3.49 6.79
C SER A 239 11.22 -3.12 6.50
N ARG A 240 12.06 -3.22 7.55
CA ARG A 240 13.49 -2.89 7.50
C ARG A 240 14.37 -4.11 7.25
N VAL A 241 13.80 -5.18 6.70
CA VAL A 241 14.56 -6.37 6.33
C VAL A 241 15.60 -6.03 5.25
N ALA A 242 16.83 -6.52 5.41
CA ALA A 242 17.90 -6.28 4.45
C ALA A 242 17.98 -7.35 3.36
N SER A 243 17.58 -8.58 3.67
CA SER A 243 17.52 -9.68 2.70
C SER A 243 16.41 -10.66 3.08
N VAL A 244 15.81 -11.30 2.06
CA VAL A 244 14.76 -12.30 2.28
C VAL A 244 15.08 -13.56 1.47
N VAL A 245 15.01 -14.71 2.16
CA VAL A 245 15.08 -16.03 1.52
C VAL A 245 13.69 -16.65 1.56
N ILE A 246 13.15 -16.96 0.39
CA ILE A 246 11.82 -17.55 0.19
C ILE A 246 12.01 -19.01 -0.18
N PRO A 247 11.53 -19.97 0.63
CA PRO A 247 11.72 -21.40 0.35
C PRO A 247 10.83 -21.88 -0.81
N ALA A 248 11.21 -23.00 -1.38
CA ALA A 248 10.51 -23.65 -2.48
C ALA A 248 9.07 -24.13 -2.13
N THR A 249 8.66 -24.07 -0.88
CA THR A 249 7.30 -24.36 -0.42
C THR A 249 6.31 -23.25 -0.73
N VAL A 250 6.78 -22.00 -0.88
CA VAL A 250 5.93 -20.84 -1.19
C VAL A 250 5.45 -20.94 -2.64
N ARG A 251 4.13 -20.91 -2.84
CA ARG A 251 3.45 -21.06 -4.13
C ARG A 251 2.75 -19.81 -4.61
N SER A 252 2.58 -18.82 -3.74
CA SER A 252 2.06 -17.51 -4.13
C SER A 252 2.61 -16.42 -3.23
N ILE A 253 2.86 -15.25 -3.84
CA ILE A 253 3.21 -14.01 -3.17
C ILE A 253 2.20 -12.98 -3.69
N ASP A 254 1.48 -12.34 -2.78
CA ASP A 254 0.39 -11.44 -3.15
C ASP A 254 0.89 -10.01 -3.41
N VAL A 255 -0.02 -9.16 -3.88
CA VAL A 255 0.23 -7.77 -4.28
C VAL A 255 0.96 -7.00 -3.18
N ALA A 256 1.92 -6.16 -3.58
CA ALA A 256 2.66 -5.25 -2.71
C ALA A 256 3.40 -5.92 -1.53
N ALA A 257 3.68 -7.23 -1.63
CA ALA A 257 4.23 -8.01 -0.51
C ALA A 257 5.50 -7.39 0.10
N PHE A 258 6.37 -6.79 -0.70
CA PHE A 258 7.61 -6.12 -0.26
C PHE A 258 7.60 -4.61 -0.53
N LYS A 259 6.43 -4.01 -0.79
CA LYS A 259 6.33 -2.58 -1.09
C LYS A 259 7.00 -1.73 0.00
N ASP A 260 7.75 -0.69 -0.42
CA ASP A 260 8.46 0.24 0.47
C ASP A 260 9.45 -0.41 1.46
N CYS A 261 9.95 -1.63 1.19
CA CYS A 261 11.06 -2.22 1.93
C CYS A 261 12.38 -1.53 1.52
N ARG A 262 12.59 -0.31 2.02
CA ARG A 262 13.67 0.58 1.55
C ARG A 262 15.08 0.13 1.91
N GLU A 263 15.23 -0.79 2.87
CA GLU A 263 16.51 -1.38 3.27
C GLU A 263 16.77 -2.74 2.60
N LEU A 264 15.78 -3.30 1.87
CA LEU A 264 15.86 -4.59 1.20
C LEU A 264 16.84 -4.53 0.03
N ARG A 265 17.92 -5.36 0.08
CA ARG A 265 18.97 -5.42 -0.93
C ARG A 265 18.83 -6.63 -1.84
N SER A 266 18.36 -7.75 -1.30
CA SER A 266 18.23 -8.97 -2.10
C SER A 266 17.02 -9.81 -1.68
N VAL A 267 16.40 -10.45 -2.67
CA VAL A 267 15.39 -11.48 -2.49
C VAL A 267 15.81 -12.72 -3.27
N THR A 268 15.99 -13.82 -2.55
CA THR A 268 16.31 -15.11 -3.16
C THR A 268 15.11 -16.03 -3.03
N ILE A 269 14.57 -16.45 -4.16
CA ILE A 269 13.53 -17.46 -4.22
C ILE A 269 14.23 -18.81 -4.45
N ALA A 270 14.19 -19.71 -3.46
CA ALA A 270 14.84 -21.00 -3.55
C ALA A 270 14.15 -21.86 -4.62
N HIS A 271 14.93 -22.30 -5.60
CA HIS A 271 14.52 -23.28 -6.59
C HIS A 271 15.04 -24.66 -6.14
N GLU A 272 14.17 -25.65 -5.99
CA GLU A 272 14.64 -27.03 -5.94
C GLU A 272 15.23 -27.37 -7.31
N GLU A 273 16.49 -27.80 -7.36
CA GLU A 273 17.12 -28.28 -8.58
C GLU A 273 16.24 -29.35 -9.22
N ALA A 274 15.64 -28.94 -10.30
CA ALA A 274 15.04 -29.71 -11.36
C ALA A 274 14.54 -31.14 -11.07
N ARG A 275 13.24 -31.23 -10.84
CA ARG A 275 12.38 -32.24 -11.52
C ARG A 275 10.90 -31.83 -11.52
N HIS A 276 10.51 -30.95 -10.58
CA HIS A 276 9.18 -30.33 -10.55
C HIS A 276 9.31 -28.95 -9.89
N GLY A 277 9.98 -28.00 -10.58
CA GLY A 277 10.24 -26.65 -10.06
C GLY A 277 9.02 -26.01 -9.41
N VAL A 278 9.25 -25.29 -8.32
CA VAL A 278 8.20 -24.46 -7.70
C VAL A 278 7.68 -23.53 -8.76
N ARG A 279 6.41 -23.74 -9.12
CA ARG A 279 5.71 -22.84 -10.00
C ARG A 279 4.87 -21.92 -9.13
N PHE A 280 5.06 -20.62 -9.28
CA PHE A 280 4.03 -19.71 -8.79
C PHE A 280 2.70 -20.15 -9.38
N ARG A 281 1.68 -20.26 -8.52
CA ARG A 281 0.36 -20.77 -8.92
C ARG A 281 -0.17 -20.06 -10.16
N ASP A 282 0.13 -18.76 -10.27
CA ASP A 282 -0.42 -17.86 -11.28
C ASP A 282 0.64 -17.46 -12.35
N ARG A 283 1.93 -17.83 -12.18
CA ARG A 283 3.06 -17.39 -13.02
C ARG A 283 3.15 -15.87 -13.21
N ILE A 284 2.71 -15.13 -12.19
CA ILE A 284 2.59 -13.67 -12.22
C ILE A 284 3.42 -13.07 -11.10
N LEU A 285 4.31 -12.15 -11.42
CA LEU A 285 4.89 -11.24 -10.46
C LEU A 285 3.86 -10.16 -10.18
N LYS A 286 3.20 -10.24 -9.02
CA LYS A 286 2.06 -9.39 -8.67
C LYS A 286 2.43 -7.92 -8.62
N GLY A 287 1.41 -7.07 -8.83
CA GLY A 287 1.58 -5.63 -8.87
C GLY A 287 2.23 -5.05 -7.60
N GLU A 288 3.03 -4.02 -7.79
CA GLU A 288 3.76 -3.28 -6.74
C GLU A 288 4.63 -4.17 -5.83
N MET A 289 4.96 -5.41 -6.21
CA MET A 289 5.64 -6.37 -5.32
C MET A 289 6.89 -5.80 -4.67
N PHE A 290 7.74 -5.09 -5.42
CA PHE A 290 8.95 -4.42 -4.95
C PHE A 290 8.91 -2.90 -5.13
N CYS A 291 7.72 -2.32 -5.34
CA CYS A 291 7.57 -0.87 -5.50
C CYS A 291 8.19 -0.14 -4.31
N GLY A 292 9.04 0.87 -4.57
CA GLY A 292 9.71 1.65 -3.54
C GLY A 292 10.87 0.95 -2.80
N CYS A 293 11.28 -0.26 -3.21
CA CYS A 293 12.46 -0.94 -2.67
C CYS A 293 13.75 -0.28 -3.19
N SER A 294 14.03 0.93 -2.72
CA SER A 294 15.10 1.79 -3.26
C SER A 294 16.52 1.22 -3.09
N SER A 295 16.74 0.30 -2.15
CA SER A 295 18.03 -0.38 -1.95
C SER A 295 18.13 -1.74 -2.63
N LEU A 296 17.10 -2.21 -3.35
CA LEU A 296 17.12 -3.52 -4.00
C LEU A 296 18.19 -3.56 -5.10
N GLU A 297 19.18 -4.42 -4.92
CA GLU A 297 20.32 -4.59 -5.82
C GLU A 297 20.17 -5.83 -6.69
N GLU A 298 19.58 -6.89 -6.12
CA GLU A 298 19.47 -8.19 -6.76
C GLU A 298 18.12 -8.86 -6.46
N VAL A 299 17.52 -9.42 -7.50
CA VAL A 299 16.35 -10.30 -7.40
C VAL A 299 16.47 -11.42 -8.42
N VAL A 300 16.19 -12.65 -7.98
CA VAL A 300 16.11 -13.83 -8.85
C VAL A 300 14.65 -14.14 -9.08
N LEU A 301 14.21 -14.04 -10.33
CA LEU A 301 12.84 -14.32 -10.73
C LEU A 301 12.62 -15.79 -11.08
N PRO A 302 11.42 -16.36 -10.88
CA PRO A 302 11.08 -17.72 -11.30
C PRO A 302 11.18 -17.90 -12.81
N GLU A 303 11.77 -19.00 -13.29
CA GLU A 303 11.99 -19.26 -14.72
C GLU A 303 10.69 -19.51 -15.52
N ASP A 304 9.55 -19.74 -14.85
CA ASP A 304 8.24 -19.96 -15.46
C ASP A 304 7.30 -18.75 -15.37
N LEU A 305 7.84 -17.58 -15.06
CA LEU A 305 7.09 -16.34 -14.94
C LEU A 305 6.56 -15.90 -16.32
N GLU A 306 5.27 -15.62 -16.43
CA GLU A 306 4.61 -15.18 -17.68
C GLU A 306 4.32 -13.68 -17.70
N THR A 307 4.09 -13.08 -16.53
CA THR A 307 3.69 -11.67 -16.45
C THR A 307 4.43 -10.94 -15.33
N VAL A 308 4.94 -9.74 -15.64
CA VAL A 308 5.39 -8.74 -14.68
C VAL A 308 4.30 -7.67 -14.60
N GLU A 309 3.61 -7.61 -13.46
CA GLU A 309 2.46 -6.74 -13.25
C GLU A 309 2.86 -5.27 -13.02
N PHE A 310 1.84 -4.39 -12.94
CA PHE A 310 2.02 -2.95 -12.79
C PHE A 310 2.90 -2.59 -11.60
N GLY A 311 3.83 -1.65 -11.80
CA GLY A 311 4.67 -1.11 -10.75
C GLY A 311 5.53 -2.13 -10.00
N ALA A 312 5.74 -3.36 -10.53
CA ALA A 312 6.41 -4.44 -9.79
C ALA A 312 7.79 -4.05 -9.26
N PHE A 313 8.55 -3.23 -9.99
CA PHE A 313 9.87 -2.70 -9.62
C PHE A 313 9.91 -1.16 -9.66
N GLU A 314 8.75 -0.48 -9.56
CA GLU A 314 8.70 0.98 -9.59
C GLU A 314 9.54 1.56 -8.44
N GLY A 315 10.45 2.49 -8.75
CA GLY A 315 11.30 3.14 -7.75
C GLY A 315 12.44 2.28 -7.17
N CYS A 316 12.75 1.10 -7.74
CA CYS A 316 13.91 0.29 -7.36
C CYS A 316 15.22 0.93 -7.86
N SER A 317 15.59 2.08 -7.30
CA SER A 317 16.67 2.94 -7.81
C SER A 317 18.09 2.34 -7.71
N SER A 318 18.28 1.30 -6.89
CA SER A 318 19.56 0.57 -6.80
C SER A 318 19.63 -0.68 -7.68
N LEU A 319 18.52 -1.12 -8.29
CA LEU A 319 18.46 -2.29 -9.15
C LEU A 319 19.16 -1.99 -10.49
N ARG A 320 20.37 -2.51 -10.68
CA ARG A 320 21.20 -2.22 -11.85
C ARG A 320 20.95 -3.16 -13.02
N THR A 321 20.57 -4.36 -12.71
CA THR A 321 20.27 -5.41 -13.70
C THR A 321 19.22 -6.34 -13.13
N VAL A 322 18.40 -6.88 -14.01
CA VAL A 322 17.46 -7.96 -13.70
C VAL A 322 17.37 -8.87 -14.91
N ARG A 323 17.48 -10.17 -14.66
CA ARG A 323 17.23 -11.16 -15.71
C ARG A 323 15.74 -11.45 -15.77
N ILE A 324 15.11 -11.07 -16.89
CA ILE A 324 13.71 -11.41 -17.15
C ILE A 324 13.68 -12.81 -17.78
N PRO A 325 12.91 -13.76 -17.21
CA PRO A 325 12.81 -15.11 -17.77
C PRO A 325 12.27 -15.13 -19.21
N ALA A 326 12.72 -16.08 -20.01
CA ALA A 326 12.29 -16.21 -21.41
C ALA A 326 10.77 -16.51 -21.56
N SER A 327 10.14 -17.01 -20.50
CA SER A 327 8.70 -17.28 -20.44
C SER A 327 7.81 -16.04 -20.29
N VAL A 328 8.40 -14.85 -20.03
CA VAL A 328 7.62 -13.63 -19.84
C VAL A 328 7.08 -13.12 -21.17
N GLU A 329 5.76 -13.02 -21.23
CA GLU A 329 5.00 -12.54 -22.39
C GLU A 329 4.52 -11.09 -22.22
N ARG A 330 4.40 -10.62 -20.95
CA ARG A 330 3.85 -9.30 -20.65
C ARG A 330 4.63 -8.57 -19.55
N ILE A 331 4.97 -7.32 -19.83
CA ILE A 331 5.47 -6.34 -18.86
C ILE A 331 4.45 -5.20 -18.82
N ASN A 332 3.73 -5.08 -17.69
CA ASN A 332 2.62 -4.15 -17.56
C ASN A 332 3.05 -2.73 -17.20
N GLU A 333 2.06 -1.84 -17.03
CA GLU A 333 2.24 -0.42 -16.73
C GLU A 333 3.22 -0.18 -15.58
N ARG A 334 4.17 0.76 -15.76
CA ARG A 334 5.15 1.22 -14.76
C ARG A 334 6.03 0.12 -14.16
N ALA A 335 6.08 -1.08 -14.74
CA ALA A 335 6.75 -2.23 -14.13
C ALA A 335 8.17 -1.92 -13.62
N PHE A 336 8.94 -1.11 -14.33
CA PHE A 336 10.31 -0.69 -13.97
C PHE A 336 10.48 0.83 -13.84
N LYS A 337 9.37 1.59 -13.77
CA LYS A 337 9.41 3.06 -13.70
C LYS A 337 10.35 3.56 -12.59
N GLY A 338 11.28 4.46 -12.94
CA GLY A 338 12.24 5.03 -12.00
C GLY A 338 13.22 4.03 -11.39
N SER A 339 13.37 2.85 -12.00
CA SER A 339 14.40 1.88 -11.58
C SER A 339 15.80 2.32 -12.00
N GLY A 340 16.81 1.76 -11.31
CA GLY A 340 18.21 2.05 -11.58
C GLY A 340 18.84 1.19 -12.68
N ILE A 341 18.05 0.46 -13.45
CA ILE A 341 18.51 -0.46 -14.48
C ILE A 341 19.39 0.27 -15.49
N LYS A 342 20.55 -0.33 -15.78
CA LYS A 342 21.51 0.19 -16.78
C LYS A 342 21.36 -0.46 -18.13
N GLU A 343 21.16 -1.76 -18.12
CA GLU A 343 21.04 -2.58 -19.32
C GLU A 343 19.91 -3.58 -19.11
N ILE A 344 19.11 -3.81 -20.15
CA ILE A 344 18.07 -4.82 -20.13
C ILE A 344 17.91 -5.48 -21.49
N GLU A 345 17.77 -6.80 -21.49
CA GLU A 345 17.35 -7.59 -22.62
C GLU A 345 15.94 -8.08 -22.40
N LEU A 346 15.03 -7.70 -23.30
CA LEU A 346 13.64 -8.16 -23.26
C LEU A 346 13.57 -9.61 -23.77
N PRO A 347 12.74 -10.47 -23.11
CA PRO A 347 12.69 -11.88 -23.45
C PRO A 347 12.07 -12.12 -24.84
N GLU A 348 12.48 -13.21 -25.49
CA GLU A 348 12.07 -13.52 -26.87
C GLU A 348 10.55 -13.64 -27.05
N ASN A 349 9.84 -14.06 -26.02
CA ASN A 349 8.38 -14.24 -26.05
C ASN A 349 7.59 -13.00 -25.62
N LEU A 350 8.24 -11.86 -25.36
CA LEU A 350 7.53 -10.66 -24.93
C LEU A 350 6.67 -10.12 -26.09
N GLU A 351 5.37 -10.10 -25.87
CA GLU A 351 4.37 -9.59 -26.81
C GLU A 351 3.89 -8.17 -26.44
N TYR A 352 3.95 -7.81 -25.16
CA TYR A 352 3.41 -6.56 -24.66
C TYR A 352 4.35 -5.85 -23.69
N LEU A 353 4.68 -4.59 -24.03
CA LEU A 353 5.38 -3.64 -23.18
C LEU A 353 4.43 -2.47 -22.88
N GLY A 354 3.91 -2.41 -21.67
CA GLY A 354 2.87 -1.46 -21.26
C GLY A 354 3.37 -0.03 -21.08
N PRO A 355 2.41 0.91 -20.89
CA PRO A 355 2.73 2.33 -20.75
C PRO A 355 3.64 2.60 -19.57
N MET A 356 4.55 3.57 -19.70
CA MET A 356 5.49 3.98 -18.65
C MET A 356 6.40 2.84 -18.13
N ALA A 357 6.51 1.69 -18.83
CA ALA A 357 7.21 0.51 -18.32
C ALA A 357 8.63 0.81 -17.82
N PHE A 358 9.38 1.68 -18.52
CA PHE A 358 10.71 2.16 -18.15
C PHE A 358 10.75 3.69 -17.98
N GLU A 359 9.61 4.35 -17.74
CA GLU A 359 9.58 5.81 -17.55
C GLU A 359 10.56 6.22 -16.44
N SER A 360 11.32 7.28 -16.69
CA SER A 360 12.29 7.84 -15.74
C SER A 360 13.41 6.87 -15.29
N CYS A 361 13.71 5.82 -16.07
CA CYS A 361 14.91 4.99 -15.88
C CYS A 361 16.15 5.78 -16.36
N ALA A 362 16.52 6.81 -15.62
CA ALA A 362 17.58 7.75 -16.00
C ALA A 362 18.96 7.10 -16.18
N SER A 363 19.19 5.91 -15.60
CA SER A 363 20.43 5.15 -15.71
C SER A 363 20.45 4.17 -16.90
N LEU A 364 19.34 4.01 -17.64
CA LEU A 364 19.22 3.02 -18.72
C LEU A 364 20.07 3.46 -19.90
N GLU A 365 21.18 2.76 -20.13
CA GLU A 365 22.18 3.02 -21.18
C GLU A 365 21.85 2.26 -22.47
N SER A 366 21.32 1.02 -22.33
CA SER A 366 20.94 0.17 -23.45
C SER A 366 19.73 -0.70 -23.15
N VAL A 367 18.91 -0.90 -24.16
CA VAL A 367 17.80 -1.85 -24.17
C VAL A 367 17.84 -2.66 -25.45
N LYS A 368 17.73 -3.99 -25.30
CA LYS A 368 17.58 -4.89 -26.46
C LYS A 368 16.13 -5.32 -26.53
N LEU A 369 15.43 -4.83 -27.53
CA LEU A 369 14.07 -5.24 -27.86
C LEU A 369 14.06 -6.59 -28.57
N ASN A 370 12.98 -7.34 -28.42
CA ASN A 370 12.79 -8.64 -29.04
C ASN A 370 11.95 -8.56 -30.31
N GLU A 371 12.11 -9.53 -31.21
CA GLU A 371 11.42 -9.60 -32.50
C GLU A 371 9.94 -10.01 -32.40
N GLY A 372 9.39 -10.18 -31.19
CA GLY A 372 7.97 -10.43 -30.92
C GLY A 372 7.17 -9.21 -30.51
N LEU A 373 7.86 -8.10 -30.17
CA LEU A 373 7.22 -6.89 -29.69
C LEU A 373 6.45 -6.20 -30.84
N VAL A 374 5.17 -5.88 -30.58
CA VAL A 374 4.28 -5.29 -31.61
C VAL A 374 4.08 -3.79 -31.39
N THR A 375 4.01 -3.36 -30.14
CA THR A 375 3.70 -1.96 -29.79
C THR A 375 4.67 -1.45 -28.72
N ILE A 376 5.10 -0.20 -28.84
CA ILE A 376 5.78 0.57 -27.79
C ILE A 376 4.78 1.62 -27.31
N ASP A 377 4.24 1.41 -26.12
CA ASP A 377 3.13 2.17 -25.57
C ASP A 377 3.56 3.54 -25.01
N SER A 378 2.58 4.37 -24.62
CA SER A 378 2.76 5.73 -24.11
C SER A 378 3.81 5.81 -23.00
N ALA A 379 4.75 6.75 -23.14
CA ALA A 379 5.82 7.02 -22.19
C ALA A 379 6.70 5.81 -21.84
N ALA A 380 6.71 4.72 -22.62
CA ALA A 380 7.40 3.47 -22.27
C ALA A 380 8.87 3.68 -21.89
N PHE A 381 9.59 4.58 -22.54
CA PHE A 381 10.98 4.98 -22.27
C PHE A 381 11.14 6.46 -21.93
N ARG A 382 10.05 7.17 -21.65
CA ARG A 382 10.07 8.59 -21.35
C ARG A 382 11.07 8.91 -20.23
N GLY A 383 11.95 9.91 -20.47
CA GLY A 383 12.93 10.34 -19.48
C GLY A 383 14.10 9.38 -19.26
N CYS A 384 14.32 8.37 -20.13
CA CYS A 384 15.52 7.54 -20.13
C CYS A 384 16.73 8.35 -20.65
N SER A 385 17.23 9.26 -19.82
CA SER A 385 18.19 10.29 -20.23
C SER A 385 19.60 9.75 -20.57
N SER A 386 19.95 8.51 -20.18
CA SER A 386 21.22 7.87 -20.53
C SER A 386 21.14 6.96 -21.76
N LEU A 387 19.93 6.70 -22.29
CA LEU A 387 19.74 5.83 -23.45
C LEU A 387 20.43 6.44 -24.68
N GLY A 388 21.47 5.73 -25.19
CA GLY A 388 22.29 6.26 -26.27
C GLY A 388 21.83 5.91 -27.67
N GLU A 389 21.33 4.70 -27.84
CA GLU A 389 20.87 4.12 -29.09
C GLU A 389 19.67 3.20 -28.84
N ILE A 390 18.75 3.14 -29.81
CA ILE A 390 17.64 2.19 -29.80
C ILE A 390 17.53 1.51 -31.17
N ASP A 391 17.36 0.18 -31.16
CA ASP A 391 17.11 -0.64 -32.34
C ASP A 391 15.69 -1.20 -32.25
N ILE A 392 14.80 -0.69 -33.10
CA ILE A 392 13.38 -1.03 -33.14
C ILE A 392 13.19 -2.19 -34.14
N PRO A 393 12.76 -3.36 -33.70
CA PRO A 393 12.63 -4.54 -34.56
C PRO A 393 11.51 -4.41 -35.61
N GLU A 394 11.56 -5.26 -36.64
CA GLU A 394 10.62 -5.24 -37.75
C GLU A 394 9.17 -5.52 -37.30
N SER A 395 9.00 -6.27 -36.20
CA SER A 395 7.71 -6.64 -35.65
C SER A 395 6.93 -5.46 -35.06
N VAL A 396 7.59 -4.37 -34.70
CA VAL A 396 6.93 -3.18 -34.12
C VAL A 396 6.18 -2.42 -35.20
N VAL A 397 4.88 -2.27 -35.04
CA VAL A 397 4.00 -1.58 -36.01
C VAL A 397 3.45 -0.26 -35.47
N GLU A 398 3.60 -0.01 -34.16
CA GLU A 398 3.08 1.20 -33.51
C GLU A 398 4.01 1.66 -32.39
N ILE A 399 4.29 2.96 -32.36
CA ILE A 399 5.03 3.63 -31.28
C ILE A 399 4.25 4.90 -30.93
N GLU A 400 3.86 5.02 -29.63
CA GLU A 400 3.21 6.22 -29.15
C GLU A 400 4.16 7.44 -29.16
N ALA A 401 3.64 8.62 -29.50
CA ALA A 401 4.43 9.82 -29.77
C ALA A 401 5.32 10.28 -28.60
N ASP A 402 4.92 9.99 -27.36
CA ASP A 402 5.65 10.36 -26.12
C ASP A 402 6.56 9.22 -25.58
N ALA A 403 6.65 8.10 -26.32
CA ALA A 403 7.39 6.92 -25.87
C ALA A 403 8.86 7.21 -25.53
N PHE A 404 9.50 8.12 -26.26
CA PHE A 404 10.91 8.54 -26.07
C PHE A 404 11.07 10.00 -25.65
N GLU A 405 9.98 10.66 -25.19
CA GLU A 405 10.04 12.05 -24.72
C GLU A 405 11.07 12.16 -23.57
N GLY A 406 11.94 13.18 -23.64
CA GLY A 406 12.95 13.41 -22.60
C GLY A 406 14.13 12.44 -22.59
N CYS A 407 14.28 11.57 -23.60
CA CYS A 407 15.48 10.74 -23.81
C CYS A 407 16.64 11.59 -24.32
N THR A 408 17.14 12.51 -23.51
CA THR A 408 18.15 13.52 -23.90
C THR A 408 19.52 12.92 -24.29
N GLY A 409 19.79 11.67 -23.90
CA GLY A 409 20.97 10.92 -24.28
C GLY A 409 20.90 10.27 -25.66
N LEU A 410 19.68 10.11 -26.21
CA LEU A 410 19.47 9.36 -27.44
C LEU A 410 20.12 10.10 -28.63
N ARG A 411 20.96 9.38 -29.35
CA ARG A 411 21.70 9.90 -30.52
C ARG A 411 21.30 9.20 -31.81
N LYS A 412 20.86 7.94 -31.70
CA LYS A 412 20.59 7.11 -32.85
C LYS A 412 19.38 6.20 -32.61
N ALA A 413 18.50 6.14 -33.59
CA ALA A 413 17.38 5.23 -33.64
C ALA A 413 17.41 4.45 -34.96
N ILE A 414 17.41 3.11 -34.86
CA ILE A 414 17.36 2.23 -36.01
C ILE A 414 15.94 1.68 -36.08
N LEU A 415 15.18 2.05 -37.11
CA LEU A 415 13.85 1.52 -37.39
C LEU A 415 13.99 0.42 -38.45
N ARG A 416 13.70 -0.84 -38.04
CA ARG A 416 13.69 -1.96 -39.01
C ARG A 416 12.32 -2.14 -39.64
N SER A 417 11.27 -1.63 -38.99
CA SER A 417 9.89 -1.69 -39.46
C SER A 417 9.61 -0.59 -40.48
N SER A 418 9.06 -0.96 -41.62
CA SER A 418 8.57 -0.03 -42.64
C SER A 418 7.15 0.52 -42.32
N ALA A 419 6.52 0.00 -41.29
CA ALA A 419 5.18 0.43 -40.86
C ALA A 419 5.16 1.74 -40.06
N ILE A 420 6.35 2.17 -39.56
CA ILE A 420 6.48 3.31 -38.65
C ILE A 420 7.01 4.53 -39.41
N ASP A 421 6.26 5.62 -39.36
CA ASP A 421 6.78 6.95 -39.75
C ASP A 421 7.54 7.52 -38.53
N PRO A 422 8.85 7.79 -38.65
CA PRO A 422 9.64 8.32 -37.54
C PRO A 422 9.13 9.68 -37.01
N GLY A 423 8.49 10.51 -37.85
CA GLY A 423 7.85 11.77 -37.48
C GLY A 423 8.45 12.46 -36.25
N ASP A 424 7.60 12.76 -35.28
CA ASP A 424 7.97 13.42 -34.03
C ASP A 424 8.16 12.40 -32.84
N ILE A 425 8.43 11.13 -33.15
CA ILE A 425 8.56 10.05 -32.11
C ILE A 425 9.83 10.25 -31.27
N PHE A 426 10.93 10.68 -31.89
CA PHE A 426 12.22 10.83 -31.22
C PHE A 426 12.53 12.30 -30.89
N PRO A 427 13.34 12.54 -29.85
CA PRO A 427 13.81 13.87 -29.52
C PRO A 427 14.52 14.57 -30.72
N GLU A 428 14.49 15.89 -30.77
CA GLU A 428 15.18 16.68 -31.81
C GLU A 428 16.68 16.33 -31.85
N GLY A 429 17.20 16.10 -33.08
CA GLY A 429 18.61 15.81 -33.31
C GLY A 429 19.01 14.34 -33.25
N VAL A 430 18.08 13.41 -33.08
CA VAL A 430 18.33 11.97 -33.16
C VAL A 430 18.55 11.56 -34.63
N GLU A 431 19.66 10.88 -34.91
CA GLU A 431 19.91 10.25 -36.24
C GLU A 431 18.96 9.03 -36.36
N THR A 432 18.02 9.10 -37.30
CA THR A 432 17.08 8.00 -37.57
C THR A 432 17.46 7.27 -38.84
N ILE A 433 17.71 5.96 -38.70
CA ILE A 433 18.00 5.05 -39.82
C ILE A 433 16.75 4.26 -40.10
N VAL A 434 16.21 4.38 -41.29
CA VAL A 434 15.04 3.62 -41.79
C VAL A 434 15.46 2.63 -42.86
N PRO A 435 14.73 1.53 -43.09
CA PRO A 435 14.99 0.61 -44.18
C PRO A 435 14.90 1.37 -45.53
N ASP A 436 15.77 1.05 -46.48
CA ASP A 436 15.62 1.55 -47.85
C ASP A 436 14.25 1.10 -48.37
N SER A 437 13.42 2.05 -48.82
CA SER A 437 12.16 1.75 -49.48
C SER A 437 12.46 1.04 -50.80
N GLU A 438 12.22 -0.30 -50.86
CA GLU A 438 12.24 -1.01 -52.15
C GLU A 438 11.12 -0.59 -53.09
#